data_d161b560a49678bd97f530c0ef50ca6c
#
_entry.id   d161b560a49678bd97f530c0ef50ca6c
#
_cell.length_a   1.000
_cell.length_b   1.000
_cell.length_c   1.000
_cell.angle_alpha   90.00
_cell.angle_beta   90.00
_cell.angle_gamma   90.00
#
_symmetry.space_group_name_H-M   'P 1'
#
loop_
_entity.id
_entity.type
_entity.pdbx_description
1 polymer ?
#
loop_
_entity_poly.entity_id
_entity_poly.type
_entity_poly.pdbx_seq_one_letter_code
_entity_poly.pdbx_strand_id
1 'polypeptide(L)'
;MLLSMKSINIYNDQIEELRQAHRKAKNKRDADRIKAIYSLTIGHSVSQVTSILMIDEETLRNYKASYERGGINELLKNKHKGRSCRLSSGQILELCNELQTNIHLTTESVINYVKQKFNVLYSQSGMRDLLHRIGYEYKKPKLVPGNPDIEAQELFAEQYEDFMLEKSADTEVLFVDAVHPEHNALAAYGWIKRGEKRELKTNSGRQRLNLHGAINAETYQVTLIESETINSDSTVDLLTAIEQAYPLSKEILVILDNARYHYSKDVRDHEKSSKVRLVFLPSYSPNLNLIERLWKFFKKNVLYNTYYPNIDSFRKACINFFRNIGNYHEEISQLMSGGFEISA
;
A
#
# COMPACT_ATOMS: atom_id res chain seq x y z
N MET A 1 6.80 -19.74 66.01
CA MET A 1 7.83 -19.26 65.08
C MET A 1 7.61 -19.68 63.59
N LEU A 2 6.76 -20.65 63.30
CA LEU A 2 6.48 -21.12 61.91
C LEU A 2 5.37 -20.34 61.14
N LEU A 3 4.54 -19.56 61.84
CA LEU A 3 3.49 -18.73 61.25
C LEU A 3 4.02 -17.41 60.63
N SER A 4 5.19 -16.96 61.06
CA SER A 4 5.79 -15.72 60.59
C SER A 4 6.48 -15.86 59.20
N MET A 5 7.01 -17.04 58.89
CA MET A 5 7.71 -17.26 57.61
C MET A 5 6.77 -17.41 56.40
N LYS A 6 5.59 -18.04 56.57
CA LYS A 6 4.58 -18.14 55.51
C LYS A 6 3.95 -16.81 55.14
N SER A 7 3.71 -15.95 56.12
CA SER A 7 3.17 -14.62 55.90
C SER A 7 4.18 -13.67 55.21
N ILE A 8 5.47 -13.80 55.52
CA ILE A 8 6.56 -13.03 54.88
C ILE A 8 6.76 -13.42 53.40
N ASN A 9 6.69 -14.72 53.09
CA ASN A 9 6.79 -15.19 51.70
C ASN A 9 5.61 -14.76 50.84
N ILE A 10 4.36 -14.87 51.35
CA ILE A 10 3.16 -14.44 50.63
C ILE A 10 3.20 -12.92 50.40
N TYR A 11 3.72 -12.15 51.33
CA TYR A 11 3.86 -10.71 51.22
C TYR A 11 4.89 -10.29 50.12
N ASN A 12 6.03 -10.97 50.07
CA ASN A 12 7.04 -10.71 49.06
C ASN A 12 6.57 -11.07 47.65
N ASP A 13 5.84 -12.19 47.50
CA ASP A 13 5.27 -12.61 46.22
C ASP A 13 4.27 -11.61 45.66
N GLN A 14 3.42 -11.03 46.54
CA GLN A 14 2.46 -9.97 46.13
C GLN A 14 3.16 -8.67 45.71
N ILE A 15 4.24 -8.28 46.38
CA ILE A 15 5.03 -7.12 46.03
C ILE A 15 5.66 -7.28 44.65
N GLU A 16 6.22 -8.45 44.37
CA GLU A 16 6.86 -8.71 43.07
C GLU A 16 5.83 -8.81 41.94
N GLU A 17 4.67 -9.42 42.20
CA GLU A 17 3.55 -9.44 41.25
C GLU A 17 3.11 -8.03 40.88
N LEU A 18 2.95 -7.14 41.85
CA LEU A 18 2.59 -5.73 41.60
C LEU A 18 3.67 -4.98 40.83
N ARG A 19 4.96 -5.23 41.11
CA ARG A 19 6.07 -4.66 40.35
C ARG A 19 6.07 -5.09 38.90
N GLN A 20 5.87 -6.38 38.67
CA GLN A 20 5.81 -6.93 37.30
C GLN A 20 4.60 -6.38 36.54
N ALA A 21 3.45 -6.30 37.17
CA ALA A 21 2.25 -5.70 36.59
C ALA A 21 2.47 -4.22 36.23
N HIS A 22 3.14 -3.47 37.13
CA HIS A 22 3.48 -2.07 36.85
C HIS A 22 4.41 -1.92 35.63
N ARG A 23 5.43 -2.75 35.47
CA ARG A 23 6.31 -2.74 34.29
C ARG A 23 5.56 -3.03 32.99
N LYS A 24 4.50 -3.84 33.05
CA LYS A 24 3.65 -4.21 31.91
C LYS A 24 2.52 -3.19 31.63
N ALA A 25 2.27 -2.24 32.54
CA ALA A 25 1.20 -1.27 32.39
C ALA A 25 1.40 -0.36 31.18
N LYS A 26 0.43 -0.31 30.27
CA LYS A 26 0.50 0.46 29.01
C LYS A 26 -0.05 1.88 29.12
N ASN A 27 -0.75 2.20 30.18
CA ASN A 27 -1.36 3.50 30.38
C ASN A 27 -1.19 3.99 31.82
N LYS A 28 -1.26 5.33 32.00
CA LYS A 28 -1.07 5.99 33.29
C LYS A 28 -2.07 5.51 34.34
N ARG A 29 -3.34 5.34 33.97
CA ARG A 29 -4.42 4.95 34.88
C ARG A 29 -4.17 3.61 35.55
N ASP A 30 -3.72 2.62 34.79
CA ASP A 30 -3.41 1.28 35.29
C ASP A 30 -2.15 1.31 36.15
N ALA A 31 -1.12 2.06 35.71
CA ALA A 31 0.09 2.25 36.51
C ALA A 31 -0.22 2.90 37.88
N ASP A 32 -1.07 3.92 37.93
CA ASP A 32 -1.42 4.61 39.18
C ASP A 32 -2.26 3.72 40.11
N ARG A 33 -3.17 2.89 39.58
CA ARG A 33 -3.90 1.89 40.38
C ARG A 33 -2.94 0.86 41.01
N ILE A 34 -1.98 0.37 40.24
CA ILE A 34 -0.99 -0.59 40.78
C ILE A 34 -0.10 0.07 41.83
N LYS A 35 0.36 1.30 41.58
CA LYS A 35 1.17 2.08 42.56
C LYS A 35 0.41 2.31 43.85
N ALA A 36 -0.90 2.60 43.76
CA ALA A 36 -1.74 2.81 44.95
C ALA A 36 -1.74 1.55 45.83
N ILE A 37 -1.98 0.37 45.27
CA ILE A 37 -2.00 -0.89 46.02
C ILE A 37 -0.61 -1.24 46.50
N TYR A 38 0.43 -1.10 45.64
CA TYR A 38 1.82 -1.32 46.04
C TYR A 38 2.23 -0.49 47.22
N SER A 39 1.90 0.80 47.25
CA SER A 39 2.25 1.71 48.34
C SER A 39 1.55 1.31 49.68
N LEU A 40 0.29 0.90 49.60
CA LEU A 40 -0.40 0.36 50.78
C LEU A 40 0.26 -0.94 51.28
N THR A 41 0.66 -1.83 50.34
CA THR A 41 1.27 -3.12 50.64
C THR A 41 2.62 -2.95 51.34
N ILE A 42 3.43 -1.95 50.96
CA ILE A 42 4.73 -1.68 51.61
C ILE A 42 4.63 -0.84 52.89
N GLY A 43 3.37 -0.54 53.37
CA GLY A 43 3.12 0.05 54.69
C GLY A 43 2.87 1.56 54.72
N HIS A 44 2.73 2.24 53.53
CA HIS A 44 2.30 3.63 53.53
C HIS A 44 0.87 3.79 54.03
N SER A 45 0.61 4.87 54.79
CA SER A 45 -0.74 5.22 55.26
C SER A 45 -1.63 5.70 54.09
N VAL A 46 -2.95 5.61 54.29
CA VAL A 46 -3.95 6.12 53.32
C VAL A 46 -3.65 7.58 52.96
N SER A 47 -3.40 8.41 53.96
CA SER A 47 -3.10 9.85 53.73
C SER A 47 -1.81 10.07 52.92
N GLN A 48 -0.77 9.28 53.14
CA GLN A 48 0.45 9.36 52.34
C GLN A 48 0.21 8.96 50.88
N VAL A 49 -0.51 7.86 50.64
CA VAL A 49 -0.79 7.35 49.27
C VAL A 49 -1.66 8.34 48.49
N THR A 50 -2.69 8.86 49.11
CA THR A 50 -3.60 9.84 48.48
C THR A 50 -2.87 11.13 48.13
N SER A 51 -2.00 11.61 49.03
CA SER A 51 -1.15 12.79 48.75
C SER A 51 -0.16 12.56 47.64
N ILE A 52 0.57 11.44 47.64
CA ILE A 52 1.60 11.12 46.61
C ILE A 52 0.96 10.93 45.24
N LEU A 53 -0.16 10.23 45.16
CA LEU A 53 -0.81 9.92 43.89
C LEU A 53 -1.83 10.97 43.43
N MET A 54 -2.07 12.00 44.27
CA MET A 54 -3.06 13.07 44.01
C MET A 54 -4.46 12.51 43.73
N ILE A 55 -4.91 11.54 44.56
CA ILE A 55 -6.24 10.91 44.46
C ILE A 55 -6.98 11.11 45.80
N ASP A 56 -8.31 11.02 45.76
CA ASP A 56 -9.11 11.05 46.96
C ASP A 56 -9.13 9.67 47.68
N GLU A 57 -9.52 9.68 48.97
CA GLU A 57 -9.56 8.46 49.77
C GLU A 57 -10.60 7.46 49.27
N GLU A 58 -11.71 7.92 48.70
CA GLU A 58 -12.73 7.04 48.14
C GLU A 58 -12.21 6.27 46.94
N THR A 59 -11.49 6.95 46.06
CA THR A 59 -10.79 6.31 44.91
C THR A 59 -9.81 5.25 45.40
N LEU A 60 -9.03 5.54 46.44
CA LEU A 60 -8.09 4.56 47.02
C LEU A 60 -8.80 3.36 47.64
N ARG A 61 -9.90 3.59 48.36
CA ARG A 61 -10.75 2.51 48.92
C ARG A 61 -11.30 1.62 47.80
N ASN A 62 -11.77 2.21 46.71
CA ASN A 62 -12.28 1.48 45.54
C ASN A 62 -11.21 0.64 44.88
N TYR A 63 -9.98 1.13 44.78
CA TYR A 63 -8.84 0.35 44.23
C TYR A 63 -8.53 -0.83 45.15
N LYS A 64 -8.45 -0.60 46.48
CA LYS A 64 -8.21 -1.63 47.48
C LYS A 64 -9.29 -2.72 47.40
N ALA A 65 -10.57 -2.35 47.45
CA ALA A 65 -11.67 -3.28 47.35
C ALA A 65 -11.72 -4.07 46.03
N SER A 66 -11.27 -3.47 44.93
CA SER A 66 -11.16 -4.17 43.65
C SER A 66 -10.02 -5.18 43.67
N TYR A 67 -8.87 -4.83 44.23
CA TYR A 67 -7.73 -5.73 44.38
C TYR A 67 -8.05 -6.90 45.32
N GLU A 68 -8.69 -6.66 46.45
CA GLU A 68 -9.10 -7.68 47.43
C GLU A 68 -10.08 -8.72 46.82
N ARG A 69 -10.92 -8.29 45.87
CA ARG A 69 -11.87 -9.18 45.20
C ARG A 69 -11.28 -10.12 44.17
N GLY A 70 -10.25 -9.71 43.48
CA GLY A 70 -9.74 -10.53 42.36
C GLY A 70 -8.34 -10.14 41.90
N GLY A 71 -7.51 -9.60 42.80
CA GLY A 71 -6.12 -9.28 42.51
C GLY A 71 -5.95 -8.23 41.41
N ILE A 72 -4.84 -8.30 40.70
CA ILE A 72 -4.47 -7.37 39.63
C ILE A 72 -5.51 -7.37 38.49
N ASN A 73 -6.07 -8.53 38.17
CA ASN A 73 -7.03 -8.64 37.07
C ASN A 73 -8.30 -7.82 37.34
N GLU A 74 -8.86 -7.86 38.53
CA GLU A 74 -10.06 -7.08 38.88
C GLU A 74 -9.72 -5.59 39.14
N LEU A 75 -8.51 -5.32 39.67
CA LEU A 75 -8.02 -3.94 39.84
C LEU A 75 -7.89 -3.21 38.48
N LEU A 76 -7.39 -3.87 37.46
CA LEU A 76 -7.15 -3.29 36.12
C LEU A 76 -8.36 -3.41 35.19
N LYS A 77 -9.40 -4.13 35.59
CA LYS A 77 -10.61 -4.29 34.80
C LYS A 77 -11.25 -2.95 34.47
N ASN A 78 -11.40 -2.68 33.20
CA ASN A 78 -12.09 -1.47 32.77
C ASN A 78 -13.61 -1.66 32.91
N LYS A 79 -14.20 -1.06 33.97
CA LYS A 79 -15.64 -1.11 34.23
C LYS A 79 -16.43 -0.11 33.36
N HIS A 80 -15.73 0.79 32.66
CA HIS A 80 -16.39 1.78 31.84
C HIS A 80 -16.81 1.15 30.51
N LYS A 81 -18.09 0.93 30.34
CA LYS A 81 -18.68 0.32 29.12
C LYS A 81 -18.62 1.25 27.88
N GLY A 82 -18.09 2.46 28.02
CA GLY A 82 -18.14 3.47 26.96
C GLY A 82 -19.57 3.98 26.74
N ARG A 83 -19.73 4.91 25.82
CA ARG A 83 -21.04 5.38 25.39
C ARG A 83 -21.64 4.34 24.43
N SER A 84 -22.90 3.96 24.65
CA SER A 84 -23.63 3.06 23.73
C SER A 84 -23.69 3.66 22.32
N CYS A 85 -23.62 2.79 21.31
CA CYS A 85 -23.80 3.21 19.92
C CYS A 85 -25.21 3.77 19.73
N ARG A 86 -25.34 4.84 18.93
CA ARG A 86 -26.66 5.42 18.62
C ARG A 86 -27.46 4.54 17.64
N LEU A 87 -26.78 3.73 16.83
CA LEU A 87 -27.39 2.74 15.97
C LEU A 87 -27.49 1.40 16.69
N SER A 88 -28.61 0.70 16.50
CA SER A 88 -28.79 -0.68 16.91
C SER A 88 -27.93 -1.63 16.09
N SER A 89 -27.75 -2.87 16.54
CA SER A 89 -26.97 -3.88 15.80
C SER A 89 -27.56 -4.14 14.41
N GLY A 90 -28.89 -4.15 14.25
CA GLY A 90 -29.53 -4.29 12.95
C GLY A 90 -29.28 -3.12 12.01
N GLN A 91 -29.34 -1.89 12.53
CA GLN A 91 -29.01 -0.68 11.74
C GLN A 91 -27.54 -0.62 11.34
N ILE A 92 -26.62 -1.12 12.17
CA ILE A 92 -25.19 -1.25 11.82
C ILE A 92 -25.03 -2.26 10.68
N LEU A 93 -25.71 -3.40 10.74
CA LEU A 93 -25.65 -4.40 9.68
C LEU A 93 -26.15 -3.82 8.35
N GLU A 94 -27.26 -3.07 8.38
CA GLU A 94 -27.82 -2.43 7.19
C GLU A 94 -26.87 -1.33 6.64
N LEU A 95 -26.22 -0.56 7.52
CA LEU A 95 -25.16 0.38 7.11
C LEU A 95 -23.97 -0.35 6.47
N CYS A 96 -23.54 -1.48 7.01
CA CYS A 96 -22.45 -2.27 6.41
C CYS A 96 -22.83 -2.78 5.02
N ASN A 97 -24.05 -3.26 4.82
CA ASN A 97 -24.53 -3.70 3.49
C ASN A 97 -24.55 -2.55 2.49
N GLU A 98 -25.01 -1.37 2.92
CA GLU A 98 -24.94 -0.15 2.08
C GLU A 98 -23.50 0.19 1.67
N LEU A 99 -22.57 0.19 2.62
CA LEU A 99 -21.17 0.54 2.38
C LEU A 99 -20.40 -0.52 1.55
N GLN A 100 -20.87 -1.76 1.52
CA GLN A 100 -20.32 -2.80 0.64
C GLN A 100 -20.82 -2.64 -0.79
N THR A 101 -22.05 -2.18 -0.97
CA THR A 101 -22.68 -2.02 -2.29
C THR A 101 -22.32 -0.67 -2.92
N ASN A 102 -22.25 0.39 -2.12
CA ASN A 102 -22.09 1.77 -2.58
C ASN A 102 -20.87 2.43 -1.95
N ILE A 103 -20.00 3.03 -2.77
CA ILE A 103 -18.84 3.79 -2.29
C ILE A 103 -19.25 5.21 -1.97
N HIS A 104 -19.28 5.55 -0.70
CA HIS A 104 -19.51 6.91 -0.23
C HIS A 104 -18.22 7.73 -0.25
N LEU A 105 -18.18 8.81 -1.06
CA LEU A 105 -16.98 9.62 -1.26
C LEU A 105 -16.59 10.46 -0.04
N THR A 106 -17.55 10.74 0.85
CA THR A 106 -17.32 11.60 2.01
C THR A 106 -18.02 11.06 3.25
N THR A 107 -17.49 11.38 4.42
CA THR A 107 -18.19 11.08 5.70
C THR A 107 -19.58 11.73 5.76
N GLU A 108 -19.76 12.89 5.14
CA GLU A 108 -21.03 13.61 5.06
C GLU A 108 -22.10 12.79 4.32
N SER A 109 -21.74 12.14 3.20
CA SER A 109 -22.69 11.29 2.46
C SER A 109 -23.17 10.10 3.30
N VAL A 110 -22.30 9.51 4.12
CA VAL A 110 -22.68 8.44 5.06
C VAL A 110 -23.60 8.98 6.16
N ILE A 111 -23.31 10.17 6.70
CA ILE A 111 -24.18 10.83 7.72
C ILE A 111 -25.57 11.07 7.13
N ASN A 112 -25.65 11.57 5.91
CA ASN A 112 -26.92 11.83 5.24
C ASN A 112 -27.73 10.54 4.99
N TYR A 113 -27.07 9.46 4.58
CA TYR A 113 -27.70 8.15 4.47
C TYR A 113 -28.29 7.69 5.83
N VAL A 114 -27.48 7.72 6.88
CA VAL A 114 -27.90 7.30 8.25
C VAL A 114 -29.05 8.17 8.76
N LYS A 115 -29.01 9.48 8.50
CA LYS A 115 -30.08 10.41 8.86
C LYS A 115 -31.38 10.08 8.13
N GLN A 116 -31.32 9.89 6.82
CA GLN A 116 -32.50 9.60 6.00
C GLN A 116 -33.11 8.23 6.32
N LYS A 117 -32.25 7.22 6.47
CA LYS A 117 -32.70 5.83 6.65
C LYS A 117 -33.15 5.51 8.08
N PHE A 118 -32.42 6.03 9.08
CA PHE A 118 -32.63 5.66 10.49
C PHE A 118 -33.09 6.82 11.37
N ASN A 119 -33.17 8.03 10.82
CA ASN A 119 -33.48 9.27 11.57
C ASN A 119 -32.52 9.52 12.74
N VAL A 120 -31.23 9.12 12.60
CA VAL A 120 -30.19 9.29 13.62
C VAL A 120 -29.13 10.28 13.12
N LEU A 121 -28.86 11.31 13.93
CA LEU A 121 -27.88 12.34 13.61
C LEU A 121 -26.49 11.98 14.18
N TYR A 122 -25.46 12.09 13.37
CA TYR A 122 -24.05 11.97 13.74
C TYR A 122 -23.31 13.26 13.43
N SER A 123 -22.32 13.58 14.27
CA SER A 123 -21.25 14.53 13.87
C SER A 123 -20.25 13.84 12.97
N GLN A 124 -19.45 14.60 12.21
CA GLN A 124 -18.41 14.03 11.36
C GLN A 124 -17.40 13.16 12.14
N SER A 125 -16.96 13.63 13.33
CA SER A 125 -16.06 12.85 14.18
C SER A 125 -16.74 11.57 14.68
N GLY A 126 -17.98 11.65 15.16
CA GLY A 126 -18.72 10.49 15.65
C GLY A 126 -19.00 9.44 14.56
N MET A 127 -19.23 9.86 13.32
CA MET A 127 -19.39 8.94 12.19
C MET A 127 -18.06 8.28 11.82
N ARG A 128 -16.94 9.04 11.77
CA ARG A 128 -15.61 8.45 11.53
C ARG A 128 -15.24 7.42 12.59
N ASP A 129 -15.49 7.73 13.87
CA ASP A 129 -15.24 6.79 14.97
C ASP A 129 -16.09 5.51 14.83
N LEU A 130 -17.35 5.66 14.38
CA LEU A 130 -18.22 4.51 14.09
C LEU A 130 -17.65 3.67 12.94
N LEU A 131 -17.33 4.30 11.81
CA LEU A 131 -16.77 3.62 10.62
C LEU A 131 -15.51 2.84 10.96
N HIS A 132 -14.53 3.45 11.65
CA HIS A 132 -13.32 2.75 12.10
C HIS A 132 -13.64 1.58 13.04
N ARG A 133 -14.58 1.75 13.96
CA ARG A 133 -14.99 0.69 14.91
C ARG A 133 -15.62 -0.51 14.22
N ILE A 134 -16.35 -0.28 13.11
CA ILE A 134 -16.95 -1.36 12.30
C ILE A 134 -16.04 -1.84 11.16
N GLY A 135 -14.75 -1.43 11.15
CA GLY A 135 -13.71 -1.95 10.27
C GLY A 135 -13.55 -1.26 8.92
N TYR A 136 -14.12 -0.06 8.74
CA TYR A 136 -13.98 0.70 7.50
C TYR A 136 -12.83 1.71 7.57
N GLU A 137 -12.10 1.84 6.46
CA GLU A 137 -11.06 2.84 6.24
C GLU A 137 -11.38 3.71 5.02
N TYR A 138 -10.96 4.96 5.09
CA TYR A 138 -11.05 5.86 3.93
C TYR A 138 -9.87 5.63 2.99
N LYS A 139 -10.12 4.94 1.88
CA LYS A 139 -9.09 4.59 0.89
C LYS A 139 -9.64 4.67 -0.54
N LYS A 140 -8.73 4.87 -1.50
CA LYS A 140 -9.06 4.85 -2.92
C LYS A 140 -9.19 3.40 -3.42
N PRO A 141 -10.25 3.06 -4.18
CA PRO A 141 -10.35 1.75 -4.80
C PRO A 141 -9.20 1.51 -5.80
N LYS A 142 -8.75 0.27 -5.89
CA LYS A 142 -7.84 -0.18 -6.96
C LYS A 142 -8.67 -0.30 -8.25
N LEU A 143 -8.18 0.32 -9.33
CA LEU A 143 -8.77 0.11 -10.65
C LEU A 143 -8.31 -1.26 -11.17
N VAL A 144 -9.26 -2.07 -11.60
CA VAL A 144 -9.03 -3.37 -12.24
C VAL A 144 -9.68 -3.38 -13.61
N PRO A 145 -9.19 -4.18 -14.58
CA PRO A 145 -9.85 -4.36 -15.87
C PRO A 145 -11.30 -4.86 -15.69
N GLY A 146 -12.22 -4.36 -16.51
CA GLY A 146 -13.65 -4.67 -16.37
C GLY A 146 -14.01 -6.12 -16.68
N ASN A 147 -13.24 -6.80 -17.52
CA ASN A 147 -13.43 -8.20 -17.92
C ASN A 147 -12.07 -8.91 -18.00
N PRO A 148 -11.39 -9.18 -16.88
CA PRO A 148 -10.16 -9.96 -16.90
C PRO A 148 -10.50 -11.43 -17.17
N ASP A 149 -9.76 -12.07 -18.06
CA ASP A 149 -9.78 -13.52 -18.24
C ASP A 149 -8.76 -14.12 -17.27
N ILE A 150 -9.23 -14.50 -16.09
CA ILE A 150 -8.37 -14.99 -14.99
C ILE A 150 -7.72 -16.31 -15.39
N GLU A 151 -8.45 -17.22 -16.03
CA GLU A 151 -7.94 -18.53 -16.46
C GLU A 151 -6.81 -18.34 -17.48
N ALA A 152 -6.98 -17.43 -18.45
CA ALA A 152 -5.95 -17.11 -19.42
C ALA A 152 -4.74 -16.43 -18.76
N GLN A 153 -4.93 -15.61 -17.72
CA GLN A 153 -3.81 -15.00 -16.97
C GLN A 153 -3.02 -16.04 -16.16
N GLU A 154 -3.70 -16.95 -15.49
CA GLU A 154 -3.07 -18.05 -14.74
C GLU A 154 -2.29 -18.97 -15.68
N LEU A 155 -2.90 -19.37 -16.79
CA LEU A 155 -2.24 -20.19 -17.80
C LEU A 155 -1.00 -19.51 -18.39
N PHE A 156 -1.09 -18.21 -18.71
CA PHE A 156 0.06 -17.46 -19.21
C PHE A 156 1.20 -17.40 -18.16
N ALA A 157 0.87 -17.14 -16.89
CA ALA A 157 1.85 -17.08 -15.81
C ALA A 157 2.58 -18.42 -15.64
N GLU A 158 1.85 -19.54 -15.65
CA GLU A 158 2.42 -20.89 -15.59
C GLU A 158 3.32 -21.18 -16.78
N GLN A 159 2.85 -20.93 -18.00
CA GLN A 159 3.65 -21.11 -19.23
C GLN A 159 4.90 -20.24 -19.28
N TYR A 160 4.81 -19.01 -18.76
CA TYR A 160 5.96 -18.13 -18.66
C TYR A 160 6.99 -18.65 -17.66
N GLU A 161 6.57 -19.13 -16.48
CA GLU A 161 7.46 -19.71 -15.48
C GLU A 161 8.17 -20.96 -16.01
N ASP A 162 7.43 -21.87 -16.63
CA ASP A 162 7.97 -23.07 -17.27
C ASP A 162 8.98 -22.69 -18.37
N PHE A 163 8.63 -21.75 -19.25
CA PHE A 163 9.53 -21.27 -20.29
C PHE A 163 10.80 -20.67 -19.71
N MET A 164 10.71 -19.85 -18.64
CA MET A 164 11.89 -19.24 -18.01
C MET A 164 12.83 -20.28 -17.37
N LEU A 165 12.30 -21.42 -16.93
CA LEU A 165 13.10 -22.53 -16.39
C LEU A 165 13.80 -23.34 -17.50
N GLU A 166 13.16 -23.50 -18.65
CA GLU A 166 13.62 -24.39 -19.73
C GLU A 166 14.39 -23.66 -20.84
N LYS A 167 14.29 -22.31 -20.95
CA LYS A 167 14.89 -21.53 -22.02
C LYS A 167 16.42 -21.72 -22.08
N SER A 168 16.95 -21.64 -23.29
CA SER A 168 18.41 -21.60 -23.50
C SER A 168 19.02 -20.31 -22.95
N ALA A 169 20.27 -20.39 -22.49
CA ALA A 169 21.04 -19.20 -22.08
C ALA A 169 21.22 -18.16 -23.20
N ASP A 170 21.06 -18.57 -24.48
CA ASP A 170 21.15 -17.71 -25.65
C ASP A 170 19.80 -17.09 -26.05
N THR A 171 18.74 -17.29 -25.23
CA THR A 171 17.40 -16.74 -25.44
C THR A 171 17.16 -15.58 -24.48
N GLU A 172 16.84 -14.41 -25.01
CA GLU A 172 16.46 -13.23 -24.25
C GLU A 172 14.92 -13.11 -24.14
N VAL A 173 14.44 -12.61 -23.04
CA VAL A 173 13.00 -12.38 -22.81
C VAL A 173 12.77 -10.91 -22.48
N LEU A 174 11.99 -10.23 -23.30
CA LEU A 174 11.70 -8.81 -23.13
C LEU A 174 10.21 -8.54 -23.10
N PHE A 175 9.79 -7.64 -22.22
CA PHE A 175 8.44 -7.09 -22.18
C PHE A 175 8.41 -5.74 -22.86
N VAL A 176 7.44 -5.55 -23.76
CA VAL A 176 7.31 -4.35 -24.59
C VAL A 176 6.00 -3.63 -24.33
N ASP A 177 6.06 -2.32 -24.29
CA ASP A 177 4.90 -1.42 -24.23
C ASP A 177 5.31 0.01 -24.56
N ALA A 178 4.32 0.88 -24.78
CA ALA A 178 4.52 2.29 -25.02
C ALA A 178 4.04 3.15 -23.87
N VAL A 179 4.76 4.23 -23.58
CA VAL A 179 4.35 5.24 -22.60
C VAL A 179 4.28 6.61 -23.24
N HIS A 180 3.24 7.38 -22.86
CA HIS A 180 2.96 8.71 -23.41
C HIS A 180 3.02 9.78 -22.30
N PRO A 181 4.23 10.12 -21.80
CA PRO A 181 4.34 11.16 -20.77
C PRO A 181 3.96 12.53 -21.34
N GLU A 182 3.02 13.18 -20.70
CA GLU A 182 2.58 14.53 -21.06
C GLU A 182 3.48 15.58 -20.42
N HIS A 183 3.74 16.67 -21.15
CA HIS A 183 4.44 17.84 -20.63
C HIS A 183 3.55 18.60 -19.67
N ASN A 184 3.31 17.96 -18.51
CA ASN A 184 2.53 18.51 -17.43
C ASN A 184 3.03 17.98 -16.09
N ALA A 185 2.95 18.77 -15.04
CA ALA A 185 3.31 18.34 -13.71
C ALA A 185 2.22 17.42 -13.14
N LEU A 186 2.60 16.28 -12.60
CA LEU A 186 1.71 15.36 -11.92
C LEU A 186 1.84 15.55 -10.40
N ALA A 187 0.76 16.05 -9.79
CA ALA A 187 0.74 16.20 -8.33
C ALA A 187 0.67 14.82 -7.64
N ALA A 188 1.59 14.57 -6.73
CA ALA A 188 1.63 13.38 -5.92
C ALA A 188 1.81 13.75 -4.44
N TYR A 189 1.48 12.82 -3.55
CA TYR A 189 1.67 13.03 -2.12
C TYR A 189 3.15 13.20 -1.77
N GLY A 190 3.44 14.16 -0.88
CA GLY A 190 4.78 14.44 -0.39
C GLY A 190 4.73 15.08 0.99
N TRP A 191 5.89 15.18 1.64
CA TRP A 191 5.99 15.82 2.94
C TRP A 191 5.95 17.34 2.76
N ILE A 192 4.87 17.96 3.26
CA ILE A 192 4.67 19.42 3.28
C ILE A 192 4.47 19.82 4.73
N LYS A 193 5.11 20.91 5.14
CA LYS A 193 5.00 21.41 6.50
C LYS A 193 3.55 21.70 6.87
N ARG A 194 3.15 21.29 8.07
CA ARG A 194 1.78 21.47 8.55
C ARG A 194 1.37 22.94 8.52
N GLY A 195 0.22 23.21 7.90
CA GLY A 195 -0.32 24.57 7.74
C GLY A 195 0.20 25.33 6.52
N GLU A 196 1.20 24.81 5.79
CA GLU A 196 1.65 25.39 4.52
C GLU A 196 0.86 24.82 3.33
N LYS A 197 0.64 25.67 2.33
CA LYS A 197 0.15 25.28 1.00
C LYS A 197 1.34 25.30 0.05
N ARG A 198 1.60 24.19 -0.63
CA ARG A 198 2.61 24.14 -1.68
C ARG A 198 1.93 24.09 -3.05
N GLU A 199 2.22 25.09 -3.85
CA GLU A 199 1.70 25.18 -5.21
C GLU A 199 2.72 24.56 -6.18
N LEU A 200 2.22 23.83 -7.17
CA LEU A 200 2.98 23.25 -8.25
C LEU A 200 2.54 23.92 -9.56
N LYS A 201 3.48 24.52 -10.28
CA LYS A 201 3.23 25.06 -11.61
C LYS A 201 2.84 23.96 -12.56
N THR A 202 1.93 24.23 -13.48
CA THR A 202 1.47 23.28 -14.50
C THR A 202 1.58 23.88 -15.89
N ASN A 203 1.66 23.02 -16.90
CA ASN A 203 1.57 23.38 -18.31
C ASN A 203 0.19 23.00 -18.86
N SER A 204 -0.06 23.28 -20.14
CA SER A 204 -1.35 22.95 -20.78
C SER A 204 -1.57 21.43 -21.00
N GLY A 205 -0.52 20.63 -20.89
CA GLY A 205 -0.57 19.17 -21.07
C GLY A 205 -0.83 18.69 -22.50
N ARG A 206 -0.83 19.57 -23.50
CA ARG A 206 -1.12 19.20 -24.91
C ARG A 206 0.07 18.55 -25.63
N GLN A 207 1.29 18.82 -25.18
CA GLN A 207 2.50 18.22 -25.75
C GLN A 207 2.85 16.96 -24.95
N ARG A 208 3.20 15.91 -25.64
CA ARG A 208 3.63 14.63 -25.05
C ARG A 208 4.79 14.04 -25.81
N LEU A 209 5.52 13.14 -25.19
CA LEU A 209 6.45 12.24 -25.86
C LEU A 209 5.76 10.90 -26.10
N ASN A 210 6.14 10.22 -27.17
CA ASN A 210 5.76 8.83 -27.39
C ASN A 210 7.03 7.99 -27.28
N LEU A 211 7.15 7.29 -26.20
CA LEU A 211 8.28 6.42 -25.90
C LEU A 211 7.85 4.97 -26.04
N HIS A 212 8.49 4.23 -26.93
CA HIS A 212 8.27 2.81 -27.12
C HIS A 212 9.46 2.08 -26.53
N GLY A 213 9.24 1.17 -25.62
CA GLY A 213 10.32 0.57 -24.84
C GLY A 213 10.17 -0.93 -24.64
N ALA A 214 11.30 -1.54 -24.37
CA ALA A 214 11.43 -2.94 -23.98
C ALA A 214 12.25 -3.04 -22.69
N ILE A 215 11.89 -3.92 -21.78
CA ILE A 215 12.69 -4.28 -20.61
C ILE A 215 13.01 -5.77 -20.64
N ASN A 216 14.27 -6.11 -20.47
CA ASN A 216 14.70 -7.50 -20.32
C ASN A 216 14.26 -8.04 -18.96
N ALA A 217 13.66 -9.22 -18.92
CA ALA A 217 13.06 -9.81 -17.73
C ALA A 217 14.09 -10.24 -16.66
N GLU A 218 15.35 -10.47 -17.06
CA GLU A 218 16.41 -10.97 -16.18
C GLU A 218 17.44 -9.89 -15.86
N THR A 219 17.93 -9.18 -16.90
CA THR A 219 18.99 -8.17 -16.74
C THR A 219 18.46 -6.78 -16.41
N TYR A 220 17.15 -6.55 -16.61
CA TYR A 220 16.46 -5.27 -16.47
C TYR A 220 17.02 -4.15 -17.38
N GLN A 221 17.80 -4.53 -18.39
CA GLN A 221 18.23 -3.60 -19.42
C GLN A 221 17.02 -3.08 -20.19
N VAL A 222 17.06 -1.79 -20.54
CA VAL A 222 15.97 -1.13 -21.23
C VAL A 222 16.44 -0.69 -22.62
N THR A 223 15.71 -1.11 -23.65
CA THR A 223 15.81 -0.58 -25.00
C THR A 223 14.65 0.38 -25.22
N LEU A 224 14.92 1.61 -25.64
CA LEU A 224 13.92 2.67 -25.77
C LEU A 224 14.12 3.43 -27.07
N ILE A 225 13.03 3.66 -27.79
CA ILE A 225 12.97 4.58 -28.92
C ILE A 225 11.93 5.68 -28.66
N GLU A 226 12.13 6.84 -29.24
CA GLU A 226 11.15 7.92 -29.30
C GLU A 226 10.62 8.02 -30.73
N SER A 227 9.30 8.08 -30.87
CA SER A 227 8.63 8.13 -32.18
C SER A 227 7.58 9.24 -32.18
N GLU A 228 7.27 9.77 -33.35
CA GLU A 228 6.17 10.74 -33.49
C GLU A 228 4.81 10.10 -33.19
N THR A 229 4.64 8.85 -33.60
CA THR A 229 3.45 8.04 -33.35
C THR A 229 3.85 6.60 -33.01
N ILE A 230 3.05 5.95 -32.19
CA ILE A 230 3.19 4.50 -31.93
C ILE A 230 2.29 3.76 -32.89
N ASN A 231 2.91 2.99 -33.78
CA ASN A 231 2.25 2.26 -34.86
C ASN A 231 3.11 1.03 -35.27
N SER A 232 2.79 0.39 -36.40
CA SER A 232 3.56 -0.74 -36.93
C SER A 232 5.02 -0.38 -37.22
N ASP A 233 5.30 0.80 -37.80
CA ASP A 233 6.64 1.23 -38.15
C ASP A 233 7.50 1.40 -36.90
N SER A 234 6.98 2.12 -35.88
CA SER A 234 7.69 2.27 -34.61
C SER A 234 7.86 0.93 -33.87
N THR A 235 6.98 -0.05 -34.10
CA THR A 235 7.18 -1.41 -33.57
C THR A 235 8.34 -2.09 -34.25
N VAL A 236 8.42 -2.04 -35.58
CA VAL A 236 9.56 -2.60 -36.35
C VAL A 236 10.87 -1.91 -35.96
N ASP A 237 10.87 -0.59 -35.79
CA ASP A 237 12.03 0.17 -35.33
C ASP A 237 12.49 -0.29 -33.93
N LEU A 238 11.55 -0.52 -33.01
CA LEU A 238 11.87 -1.04 -31.66
C LEU A 238 12.44 -2.47 -31.75
N LEU A 239 11.81 -3.35 -32.51
CA LEU A 239 12.30 -4.74 -32.70
C LEU A 239 13.72 -4.75 -33.29
N THR A 240 13.97 -3.89 -34.26
CA THR A 240 15.31 -3.71 -34.83
C THR A 240 16.32 -3.21 -33.79
N ALA A 241 15.95 -2.24 -32.97
CA ALA A 241 16.79 -1.74 -31.89
C ALA A 241 17.07 -2.82 -30.81
N ILE A 242 16.09 -3.66 -30.53
CA ILE A 242 16.24 -4.81 -29.61
C ILE A 242 17.28 -5.81 -30.22
N GLU A 243 17.16 -6.17 -31.47
CA GLU A 243 18.11 -7.09 -32.13
C GLU A 243 19.54 -6.55 -32.09
N GLN A 244 19.72 -5.24 -32.30
CA GLN A 244 21.01 -4.57 -32.20
C GLN A 244 21.57 -4.57 -30.76
N ALA A 245 20.71 -4.47 -29.75
CA ALA A 245 21.11 -4.52 -28.34
C ALA A 245 21.55 -5.93 -27.90
N TYR A 246 21.03 -6.98 -28.55
CA TYR A 246 21.32 -8.38 -28.23
C TYR A 246 21.94 -9.16 -29.44
N PRO A 247 23.11 -8.75 -29.95
CA PRO A 247 23.65 -9.31 -31.19
C PRO A 247 24.04 -10.79 -31.07
N LEU A 248 24.38 -11.24 -29.89
CA LEU A 248 24.86 -12.61 -29.62
C LEU A 248 23.73 -13.61 -29.32
N SER A 249 22.54 -13.13 -29.04
CA SER A 249 21.38 -13.99 -28.72
C SER A 249 20.89 -14.71 -29.97
N LYS A 250 20.56 -15.98 -29.85
CA LYS A 250 20.01 -16.80 -30.94
C LYS A 250 18.53 -16.55 -31.15
N GLU A 251 17.82 -16.27 -30.07
CA GLU A 251 16.40 -16.02 -30.07
C GLU A 251 16.07 -14.89 -29.09
N ILE A 252 15.09 -14.07 -29.43
CA ILE A 252 14.61 -12.99 -28.60
C ILE A 252 13.09 -13.11 -28.49
N LEU A 253 12.59 -13.51 -27.32
CA LEU A 253 11.17 -13.58 -27.04
C LEU A 253 10.69 -12.20 -26.62
N VAL A 254 9.76 -11.63 -27.37
CA VAL A 254 9.17 -10.31 -27.12
C VAL A 254 7.73 -10.49 -26.71
N ILE A 255 7.45 -10.15 -25.46
CA ILE A 255 6.11 -10.23 -24.85
C ILE A 255 5.47 -8.85 -24.95
N LEU A 256 4.29 -8.77 -25.55
CA LEU A 256 3.60 -7.52 -25.85
C LEU A 256 2.07 -7.67 -25.73
N ASP A 257 1.38 -6.55 -25.69
CA ASP A 257 -0.08 -6.52 -25.63
C ASP A 257 -0.73 -6.83 -27.02
N ASN A 258 -2.06 -6.90 -27.02
CA ASN A 258 -2.84 -7.19 -28.23
C ASN A 258 -3.18 -5.93 -29.06
N ALA A 259 -2.34 -4.89 -29.07
CA ALA A 259 -2.59 -3.72 -29.90
C ALA A 259 -2.58 -4.11 -31.40
N ARG A 260 -3.56 -3.57 -32.15
CA ARG A 260 -3.79 -3.97 -33.55
C ARG A 260 -2.57 -3.82 -34.46
N TYR A 261 -1.72 -2.81 -34.20
CA TYR A 261 -0.53 -2.55 -35.02
C TYR A 261 0.55 -3.63 -34.87
N HIS A 262 0.54 -4.40 -33.77
CA HIS A 262 1.45 -5.54 -33.58
C HIS A 262 1.11 -6.72 -34.52
N TYR A 263 -0.11 -6.77 -35.04
CA TYR A 263 -0.55 -7.78 -35.98
C TYR A 263 -0.42 -7.36 -37.44
N SER A 264 0.23 -6.20 -37.70
CA SER A 264 0.45 -5.71 -39.08
C SER A 264 1.33 -6.67 -39.90
N LYS A 265 1.22 -6.52 -41.23
CA LYS A 265 2.04 -7.28 -42.14
C LYS A 265 3.52 -7.04 -41.91
N ASP A 266 3.90 -5.78 -41.72
CA ASP A 266 5.32 -5.37 -41.58
C ASP A 266 5.96 -5.97 -40.33
N VAL A 267 5.24 -5.99 -39.20
CA VAL A 267 5.70 -6.62 -37.94
C VAL A 267 5.85 -8.13 -38.13
N ARG A 268 4.89 -8.79 -38.77
CA ARG A 268 4.96 -10.25 -39.05
C ARG A 268 6.06 -10.61 -40.02
N ASP A 269 6.32 -9.79 -41.03
CA ASP A 269 7.39 -10.02 -42.00
C ASP A 269 8.75 -9.81 -41.34
N HIS A 270 8.89 -8.83 -40.42
CA HIS A 270 10.05 -8.67 -39.57
C HIS A 270 10.30 -9.92 -38.72
N GLU A 271 9.28 -10.40 -38.00
CA GLU A 271 9.35 -11.61 -37.16
C GLU A 271 9.89 -12.82 -37.97
N LYS A 272 9.38 -13.05 -39.18
CA LYS A 272 9.79 -14.18 -40.03
C LYS A 272 11.26 -14.10 -40.47
N SER A 273 11.80 -12.90 -40.62
CA SER A 273 13.15 -12.65 -41.16
C SER A 273 14.18 -12.38 -40.08
N SER A 274 13.79 -12.41 -38.82
CA SER A 274 14.63 -12.05 -37.67
C SER A 274 14.68 -13.17 -36.59
N LYS A 275 15.47 -12.96 -35.56
CA LYS A 275 15.56 -13.85 -34.40
C LYS A 275 14.49 -13.53 -33.33
N VAL A 276 13.60 -12.57 -33.59
CA VAL A 276 12.51 -12.18 -32.70
C VAL A 276 11.37 -13.18 -32.81
N ARG A 277 10.76 -13.50 -31.67
CA ARG A 277 9.50 -14.24 -31.57
C ARG A 277 8.52 -13.42 -30.71
N LEU A 278 7.32 -13.20 -31.25
CA LEU A 278 6.29 -12.41 -30.58
C LEU A 278 5.38 -13.31 -29.78
N VAL A 279 5.20 -12.97 -28.52
CA VAL A 279 4.24 -13.62 -27.60
C VAL A 279 3.26 -12.58 -27.09
N PHE A 280 1.97 -12.86 -27.26
CA PHE A 280 0.92 -11.92 -26.91
C PHE A 280 0.35 -12.23 -25.52
N LEU A 281 0.26 -11.19 -24.69
CA LEU A 281 -0.40 -11.26 -23.39
C LEU A 281 -1.90 -11.58 -23.56
N PRO A 282 -2.53 -12.23 -22.59
CA PRO A 282 -3.98 -12.32 -22.54
C PRO A 282 -4.62 -10.92 -22.63
N SER A 283 -5.80 -10.85 -23.22
CA SER A 283 -6.53 -9.58 -23.36
C SER A 283 -6.81 -8.95 -22.00
N TYR A 284 -6.71 -7.61 -21.92
CA TYR A 284 -6.96 -6.85 -20.68
C TYR A 284 -6.07 -7.26 -19.48
N SER A 285 -4.82 -7.64 -19.72
CA SER A 285 -3.87 -8.12 -18.71
C SER A 285 -2.62 -7.23 -18.54
N PRO A 286 -2.75 -5.92 -18.28
CA PRO A 286 -1.60 -5.03 -18.07
C PRO A 286 -0.77 -5.41 -16.83
N ASN A 287 -1.38 -6.09 -15.88
CA ASN A 287 -0.75 -6.63 -14.66
C ASN A 287 0.32 -7.69 -14.96
N LEU A 288 0.24 -8.37 -16.12
CA LEU A 288 1.23 -9.33 -16.60
C LEU A 288 2.35 -8.68 -17.41
N ASN A 289 2.22 -7.41 -17.80
CA ASN A 289 3.29 -6.73 -18.52
C ASN A 289 4.27 -6.07 -17.54
N LEU A 290 5.45 -6.66 -17.38
CA LEU A 290 6.46 -6.18 -16.42
C LEU A 290 6.91 -4.74 -16.68
N ILE A 291 6.92 -4.29 -17.94
CA ILE A 291 7.33 -2.92 -18.28
C ILE A 291 6.40 -1.85 -17.70
N GLU A 292 5.16 -2.19 -17.39
CA GLU A 292 4.23 -1.29 -16.71
C GLU A 292 4.73 -0.86 -15.32
N ARG A 293 5.50 -1.72 -14.65
CA ARG A 293 6.15 -1.39 -13.37
C ARG A 293 7.26 -0.37 -13.60
N LEU A 294 8.02 -0.51 -14.68
CA LEU A 294 9.03 0.48 -15.08
C LEU A 294 8.38 1.83 -15.38
N TRP A 295 7.25 1.87 -16.11
CA TRP A 295 6.55 3.12 -16.38
C TRP A 295 6.05 3.83 -15.13
N LYS A 296 5.57 3.09 -14.13
CA LYS A 296 5.19 3.65 -12.82
C LYS A 296 6.41 4.23 -12.10
N PHE A 297 7.52 3.53 -12.11
CA PHE A 297 8.79 3.97 -11.52
C PHE A 297 9.33 5.21 -12.22
N PHE A 298 9.34 5.23 -13.55
CA PHE A 298 9.70 6.40 -14.35
C PHE A 298 8.84 7.62 -14.00
N LYS A 299 7.51 7.49 -14.02
CA LYS A 299 6.60 8.58 -13.67
C LYS A 299 6.86 9.13 -12.27
N LYS A 300 7.15 8.27 -11.32
CA LYS A 300 7.47 8.65 -9.93
C LYS A 300 8.75 9.48 -9.84
N ASN A 301 9.79 9.12 -10.58
CA ASN A 301 11.09 9.75 -10.47
C ASN A 301 11.24 11.01 -11.35
N VAL A 302 10.50 11.10 -12.45
CA VAL A 302 10.66 12.19 -13.43
C VAL A 302 9.49 13.17 -13.41
N LEU A 303 8.24 12.69 -13.25
CA LEU A 303 7.05 13.51 -13.47
C LEU A 303 6.40 14.01 -12.18
N TYR A 304 6.46 13.22 -11.07
CA TYR A 304 5.74 13.59 -9.86
C TYR A 304 6.36 14.81 -9.19
N ASN A 305 5.50 15.79 -8.92
CA ASN A 305 5.85 17.05 -8.25
C ASN A 305 6.96 17.85 -8.93
N THR A 306 7.23 17.61 -10.21
CA THR A 306 8.29 18.28 -10.98
C THR A 306 7.67 19.12 -12.10
N TYR A 307 8.08 20.38 -12.19
CA TYR A 307 7.69 21.29 -13.25
C TYR A 307 8.84 21.48 -14.24
N TYR A 308 8.54 21.34 -15.51
CA TYR A 308 9.48 21.59 -16.61
C TYR A 308 8.99 22.82 -17.40
N PRO A 309 9.82 23.87 -17.56
CA PRO A 309 9.37 25.14 -18.15
C PRO A 309 9.07 25.01 -19.66
N ASN A 310 9.70 24.08 -20.37
CA ASN A 310 9.50 23.84 -21.79
C ASN A 310 9.64 22.36 -22.15
N ILE A 311 9.18 22.00 -23.34
CA ILE A 311 9.17 20.62 -23.83
C ILE A 311 10.58 20.03 -23.96
N ASP A 312 11.60 20.85 -24.27
CA ASP A 312 12.97 20.37 -24.44
C ASP A 312 13.58 19.93 -23.09
N SER A 313 13.37 20.72 -22.03
CA SER A 313 13.81 20.34 -20.68
C SER A 313 13.09 19.09 -20.20
N PHE A 314 11.80 18.96 -20.47
CA PHE A 314 10.99 17.79 -20.17
C PHE A 314 11.52 16.54 -20.92
N ARG A 315 11.70 16.66 -22.24
CA ARG A 315 12.25 15.58 -23.08
C ARG A 315 13.63 15.13 -22.60
N LYS A 316 14.52 16.10 -22.31
CA LYS A 316 15.86 15.80 -21.76
C LYS A 316 15.78 15.03 -20.44
N ALA A 317 14.90 15.42 -19.54
CA ALA A 317 14.72 14.73 -18.26
C ALA A 317 14.24 13.29 -18.46
N CYS A 318 13.23 13.08 -19.32
CA CYS A 318 12.73 11.74 -19.66
C CYS A 318 13.84 10.84 -20.25
N ILE A 319 14.53 11.33 -21.28
CA ILE A 319 15.59 10.55 -21.96
C ILE A 319 16.79 10.29 -21.03
N ASN A 320 17.18 11.28 -20.22
CA ASN A 320 18.29 11.11 -19.26
C ASN A 320 17.98 10.07 -18.19
N PHE A 321 16.73 9.96 -17.75
CA PHE A 321 16.34 8.89 -16.84
C PHE A 321 16.67 7.51 -17.42
N PHE A 322 16.26 7.24 -18.67
CA PHE A 322 16.51 5.95 -19.32
C PHE A 322 17.98 5.73 -19.69
N ARG A 323 18.71 6.77 -20.05
CA ARG A 323 20.16 6.66 -20.29
C ARG A 323 20.94 6.29 -19.04
N ASN A 324 20.44 6.67 -17.86
CA ASN A 324 21.05 6.40 -16.57
C ASN A 324 20.29 5.34 -15.77
N ILE A 325 19.50 4.50 -16.45
CA ILE A 325 18.62 3.52 -15.79
C ILE A 325 19.40 2.52 -14.93
N GLY A 326 20.66 2.23 -15.29
CA GLY A 326 21.54 1.37 -14.51
C GLY A 326 21.82 1.86 -13.08
N ASN A 327 21.66 3.17 -12.82
CA ASN A 327 21.78 3.71 -11.46
C ASN A 327 20.65 3.26 -10.52
N TYR A 328 19.56 2.73 -11.06
CA TYR A 328 18.36 2.27 -10.36
C TYR A 328 18.21 0.74 -10.41
N HIS A 329 19.31 0.02 -10.67
CA HIS A 329 19.25 -1.43 -10.87
C HIS A 329 18.66 -2.17 -9.66
N GLU A 330 19.03 -1.79 -8.44
CA GLU A 330 18.52 -2.41 -7.21
C GLU A 330 17.02 -2.18 -7.04
N GLU A 331 16.56 -0.92 -7.22
CA GLU A 331 15.14 -0.58 -7.10
C GLU A 331 14.30 -1.27 -8.19
N ILE A 332 14.80 -1.32 -9.40
CA ILE A 332 14.13 -2.01 -10.51
C ILE A 332 14.09 -3.52 -10.26
N SER A 333 15.18 -4.12 -9.81
CA SER A 333 15.21 -5.53 -9.42
C SER A 333 14.15 -5.86 -8.37
N GLN A 334 14.04 -5.03 -7.32
CA GLN A 334 13.00 -5.19 -6.29
C GLN A 334 11.58 -5.06 -6.86
N LEU A 335 11.35 -4.13 -7.80
CA LEU A 335 10.06 -3.97 -8.46
C LEU A 335 9.68 -5.17 -9.35
N MET A 336 10.67 -5.80 -9.98
CA MET A 336 10.47 -6.91 -10.91
C MET A 336 10.40 -8.27 -10.21
N SER A 337 11.02 -8.44 -9.03
CA SER A 337 11.11 -9.70 -8.28
C SER A 337 9.77 -10.21 -7.74
N GLY A 338 8.74 -9.36 -7.62
CA GLY A 338 7.39 -9.81 -7.30
C GLY A 338 6.75 -10.47 -8.52
N GLY A 339 6.43 -11.76 -8.49
CA GLY A 339 5.75 -12.49 -9.56
C GLY A 339 4.54 -11.77 -10.17
N PHE A 340 3.86 -12.35 -11.11
CA PHE A 340 2.66 -11.72 -11.70
C PHE A 340 1.54 -11.58 -10.68
N GLU A 341 0.94 -10.38 -10.61
CA GLU A 341 -0.28 -10.16 -9.82
C GLU A 341 -1.49 -10.54 -10.68
N ILE A 342 -2.06 -11.72 -10.47
CA ILE A 342 -3.30 -12.11 -11.14
C ILE A 342 -4.44 -11.26 -10.56
N SER A 343 -5.16 -10.57 -11.42
CA SER A 343 -6.26 -9.69 -11.02
C SER A 343 -7.57 -10.50 -11.05
N ALA A 344 -8.13 -10.69 -9.85
CA ALA A 344 -9.46 -11.26 -9.67
C ALA A 344 -10.54 -10.20 -9.77
#